data_80c55c05befef281ce9973a7942a6a63
#
_entry.id   80c55c05befef281ce9973a7942a6a63
#
_cell.length_a   1.000
_cell.length_b   1.000
_cell.length_c   1.000
_cell.angle_alpha   90.00
_cell.angle_beta   90.00
_cell.angle_gamma   90.00
#
_symmetry.space_group_name_H-M   'P 1'
#
loop_
_entity.id
_entity.type
_entity.pdbx_description
1 polymer ?
#
loop_
_entity_poly.entity_id
_entity_poly.type
_entity_poly.pdbx_seq_one_letter_code
_entity_poly.pdbx_strand_id
1 'polypeptide(L)'
;MLRQQLLEKLSHLSQQMLRQQLLEKLSHLPQQMLSIISYCCTSTRTFCSCQVMLPVLECADVTDKDGGRHYWVFSVNLRDGRFEVLDSSRTLDNIELMNTASTIAGEVRQLWRKHYPKFSIEHFQIIDIDVPKQLGNNECGLFALLNATEWNGSQLPNYDPKEVLNIRKKLAYDWVTSVHNTAPWRKLLRYDKE
;
A
#
# COMPACT_ATOMS: atom_id res chain seq x y z
N MET A 1 21.84 19.28 21.02
CA MET A 1 20.50 19.48 21.62
C MET A 1 19.46 19.99 20.61
N LEU A 2 19.63 21.19 20.04
CA LEU A 2 18.66 21.78 19.07
C LEU A 2 18.36 20.91 17.84
N ARG A 3 19.39 20.27 17.24
CA ARG A 3 19.24 19.42 16.06
C ARG A 3 18.39 18.15 16.36
N GLN A 4 18.54 17.58 17.53
CA GLN A 4 17.80 16.37 17.95
C GLN A 4 16.34 16.71 18.24
N GLN A 5 16.06 17.84 18.89
CA GLN A 5 14.71 18.34 19.10
C GLN A 5 13.99 18.70 17.79
N LEU A 6 14.74 19.19 16.79
CA LEU A 6 14.17 19.48 15.46
C LEU A 6 13.81 18.19 14.72
N LEU A 7 14.65 17.15 14.79
CA LEU A 7 14.40 15.85 14.20
C LEU A 7 13.18 15.15 14.83
N GLU A 8 13.02 15.24 16.15
CA GLU A 8 11.86 14.70 16.86
C GLU A 8 10.57 15.45 16.47
N LYS A 9 10.61 16.78 16.34
CA LYS A 9 9.46 17.58 15.87
C LYS A 9 9.10 17.26 14.42
N LEU A 10 10.08 17.10 13.55
CA LEU A 10 9.84 16.72 12.13
C LEU A 10 9.27 15.31 12.01
N SER A 11 9.76 14.37 12.81
CA SER A 11 9.20 13.02 12.90
C SER A 11 7.74 13.04 13.35
N HIS A 12 7.43 13.87 14.35
CA HIS A 12 6.06 13.99 14.86
C HIS A 12 5.10 14.64 13.84
N LEU A 13 5.57 15.66 13.11
CA LEU A 13 4.81 16.30 12.03
C LEU A 13 4.57 15.35 10.85
N SER A 14 5.56 14.54 10.48
CA SER A 14 5.46 13.50 9.46
C SER A 14 4.42 12.45 9.85
N GLN A 15 4.42 12.01 11.10
CA GLN A 15 3.41 11.06 11.62
C GLN A 15 2.00 11.68 11.64
N GLN A 16 1.86 12.95 12.01
CA GLN A 16 0.58 13.65 11.98
C GLN A 16 0.02 13.79 10.55
N MET A 17 0.89 14.10 9.57
CA MET A 17 0.49 14.19 8.16
C MET A 17 0.09 12.84 7.58
N LEU A 18 0.83 11.77 7.88
CA LEU A 18 0.48 10.40 7.51
C LEU A 18 -0.88 10.00 8.11
N ARG A 19 -1.08 10.32 9.38
CA ARG A 19 -2.34 10.12 10.08
C ARG A 19 -3.51 10.84 9.39
N GLN A 20 -3.31 12.10 9.03
CA GLN A 20 -4.36 12.92 8.42
C GLN A 20 -4.69 12.42 7.00
N GLN A 21 -3.69 12.06 6.20
CA GLN A 21 -3.87 11.47 4.87
C GLN A 21 -4.56 10.09 4.94
N LEU A 22 -4.21 9.27 5.92
CA LEU A 22 -4.83 7.96 6.13
C LEU A 22 -6.30 8.11 6.54
N LEU A 23 -6.59 9.01 7.49
CA LEU A 23 -7.94 9.32 7.94
C LEU A 23 -8.81 9.86 6.80
N GLU A 24 -8.26 10.73 5.95
CA GLU A 24 -8.94 11.28 4.80
C GLU A 24 -9.23 10.20 3.74
N LYS A 25 -8.25 9.36 3.40
CA LYS A 25 -8.44 8.23 2.47
C LYS A 25 -9.41 7.18 2.99
N LEU A 26 -9.38 6.88 4.29
CA LEU A 26 -10.27 5.90 4.90
C LEU A 26 -11.69 6.44 5.11
N SER A 27 -11.85 7.76 5.31
CA SER A 27 -13.18 8.40 5.41
C SER A 27 -13.93 8.41 4.07
N HIS A 28 -13.20 8.32 2.95
CA HIS A 28 -13.74 8.24 1.59
C HIS A 28 -13.84 6.81 1.03
N LEU A 29 -13.60 5.78 1.86
CA LEU A 29 -13.88 4.40 1.44
C LEU A 29 -15.36 4.30 1.02
N PRO A 30 -15.64 3.92 -0.25
CA PRO A 30 -17.00 3.84 -0.73
C PRO A 30 -17.83 2.91 0.15
N GLN A 31 -19.07 3.28 0.39
CA GLN A 31 -20.03 2.48 1.17
C GLN A 31 -20.16 1.05 0.63
N GLN A 32 -19.82 0.83 -0.65
CA GLN A 32 -19.73 -0.47 -1.30
C GLN A 32 -18.58 -1.34 -0.74
N MET A 33 -17.41 -0.77 -0.39
CA MET A 33 -16.36 -1.54 0.30
C MET A 33 -16.78 -1.93 1.72
N LEU A 34 -17.52 -1.05 2.39
CA LEU A 34 -18.11 -1.35 3.70
C LEU A 34 -19.11 -2.53 3.62
N SER A 35 -19.89 -2.61 2.55
CA SER A 35 -20.80 -3.74 2.31
C SER A 35 -20.06 -5.04 1.98
N ILE A 36 -18.94 -4.98 1.25
CA ILE A 36 -18.08 -6.14 0.94
C ILE A 36 -17.45 -6.68 2.22
N ILE A 37 -16.91 -5.83 3.08
CA ILE A 37 -16.33 -6.22 4.37
C ILE A 37 -17.43 -6.83 5.28
N SER A 38 -18.60 -6.22 5.35
CA SER A 38 -19.75 -6.76 6.11
C SER A 38 -20.21 -8.09 5.57
N TYR A 39 -20.28 -8.27 4.25
CA TYR A 39 -20.67 -9.52 3.59
C TYR A 39 -19.65 -10.65 3.83
N CYS A 40 -18.35 -10.33 3.78
CA CYS A 40 -17.29 -11.30 4.05
C CYS A 40 -17.28 -11.80 5.50
N CYS A 41 -17.62 -10.93 6.47
CA CYS A 41 -17.70 -11.32 7.88
C CYS A 41 -18.94 -12.17 8.21
N THR A 42 -19.97 -12.20 7.37
CA THR A 42 -21.24 -12.91 7.63
C THR A 42 -21.46 -14.16 6.76
N SER A 43 -20.67 -14.34 5.70
CA SER A 43 -20.84 -15.46 4.77
C SER A 43 -19.90 -16.62 5.08
N THR A 44 -20.46 -17.78 5.35
CA THR A 44 -19.75 -19.07 5.54
C THR A 44 -19.36 -19.72 4.21
N ARG A 45 -19.46 -19.05 3.08
CA ARG A 45 -19.21 -19.64 1.75
C ARG A 45 -18.22 -18.85 0.91
N THR A 46 -17.12 -19.55 0.55
CA THR A 46 -16.30 -19.48 -0.66
C THR A 46 -15.57 -18.14 -0.96
N PHE A 47 -14.24 -18.16 -0.80
CA PHE A 47 -13.25 -17.32 -1.51
C PHE A 47 -13.61 -15.83 -1.74
N CYS A 48 -13.97 -15.13 -0.72
CA CYS A 48 -13.82 -13.69 -0.72
C CYS A 48 -12.49 -13.39 0.00
N SER A 49 -11.52 -12.81 -0.67
CA SER A 49 -10.31 -12.31 -0.03
C SER A 49 -10.74 -11.16 0.88
N CYS A 50 -11.02 -11.45 2.16
CA CYS A 50 -11.30 -10.46 3.18
C CYS A 50 -10.00 -9.72 3.51
N GLN A 51 -9.47 -9.00 2.53
CA GLN A 51 -8.20 -8.31 2.60
C GLN A 51 -8.37 -6.86 2.15
N VAL A 52 -7.85 -5.94 2.95
CA VAL A 52 -7.82 -4.52 2.63
C VAL A 52 -6.37 -4.12 2.45
N MET A 53 -6.03 -3.64 1.26
CA MET A 53 -4.68 -3.19 0.94
C MET A 53 -4.59 -1.67 0.94
N LEU A 54 -3.60 -1.16 1.62
CA LEU A 54 -3.31 0.26 1.76
C LEU A 54 -1.92 0.53 1.15
N PRO A 55 -1.83 1.17 -0.02
CA PRO A 55 -0.54 1.61 -0.53
C PRO A 55 0.01 2.72 0.37
N VAL A 56 1.23 2.54 0.83
CA VAL A 56 1.93 3.49 1.69
C VAL A 56 3.02 4.18 0.89
N LEU A 57 3.06 5.50 0.98
CA LEU A 57 4.14 6.33 0.45
C LEU A 57 4.84 7.01 1.62
N GLU A 58 6.10 6.68 1.82
CA GLU A 58 6.97 7.36 2.76
C GLU A 58 7.78 8.44 2.04
N CYS A 59 7.81 9.64 2.61
CA CYS A 59 8.65 10.74 2.17
C CYS A 59 9.60 11.10 3.32
N ALA A 60 10.90 11.15 3.06
CA ALA A 60 11.90 11.57 4.03
C ALA A 60 11.73 13.07 4.39
N ASP A 61 11.37 13.87 3.39
CA ASP A 61 11.02 15.28 3.54
C ASP A 61 9.88 15.62 2.58
N VAL A 62 8.76 16.08 3.12
CA VAL A 62 7.57 16.45 2.33
C VAL A 62 7.81 17.73 1.52
N THR A 63 8.77 18.55 1.94
CA THR A 63 9.14 19.81 1.27
C THR A 63 10.17 19.61 0.17
N ASP A 64 10.93 18.52 0.21
CA ASP A 64 11.90 18.15 -0.82
C ASP A 64 11.20 17.39 -1.96
N LYS A 65 11.09 18.01 -3.12
CA LYS A 65 10.50 17.40 -4.32
C LYS A 65 11.28 16.20 -4.82
N ASP A 66 12.57 16.14 -4.51
CA ASP A 66 13.51 15.08 -4.88
C ASP A 66 13.81 14.13 -3.70
N GLY A 67 13.22 14.40 -2.52
CA GLY A 67 13.36 13.60 -1.30
C GLY A 67 12.88 12.18 -1.55
N GLY A 68 13.75 11.22 -1.24
CA GLY A 68 13.54 9.80 -1.47
C GLY A 68 12.16 9.33 -1.01
N ARG A 69 11.34 8.93 -1.96
CA ARG A 69 10.00 8.38 -1.72
C ARG A 69 10.09 6.88 -1.83
N HIS A 70 9.54 6.19 -0.85
CA HIS A 70 9.46 4.75 -0.86
C HIS A 70 8.01 4.28 -0.82
N TYR A 71 7.65 3.37 -1.73
CA TYR A 71 6.33 2.75 -1.80
C TYR A 71 6.39 1.31 -1.29
N TRP A 72 5.42 0.97 -0.44
CA TRP A 72 5.16 -0.38 0.01
C TRP A 72 3.65 -0.59 0.27
N VAL A 73 3.24 -1.79 0.63
CA VAL A 73 1.83 -2.11 0.86
C VAL A 73 1.65 -2.61 2.29
N PHE A 74 0.70 -1.98 3.01
CA PHE A 74 0.17 -2.49 4.25
C PHE A 74 -1.15 -3.20 3.98
N SER A 75 -1.31 -4.43 4.44
CA SER A 75 -2.50 -5.23 4.22
C SER A 75 -3.16 -5.60 5.55
N VAL A 76 -4.48 -5.53 5.59
CA VAL A 76 -5.32 -6.05 6.67
C VAL A 76 -5.93 -7.36 6.19
N ASN A 77 -5.38 -8.48 6.61
CA ASN A 77 -5.89 -9.81 6.25
C ASN A 77 -6.87 -10.28 7.33
N LEU A 78 -8.15 -10.07 7.05
CA LEU A 78 -9.24 -10.42 7.96
C LEU A 78 -9.47 -11.92 8.05
N ARG A 79 -9.12 -12.67 7.01
CA ARG A 79 -9.26 -14.14 6.97
C ARG A 79 -8.31 -14.80 7.95
N ASP A 80 -7.05 -14.35 7.93
CA ASP A 80 -5.98 -14.97 8.73
C ASP A 80 -5.73 -14.21 10.04
N GLY A 81 -6.45 -13.11 10.29
CA GLY A 81 -6.40 -12.36 11.53
C GLY A 81 -5.05 -11.68 11.76
N ARG A 82 -4.50 -11.00 10.75
CA ARG A 82 -3.17 -10.38 10.84
C ARG A 82 -3.06 -9.13 9.97
N PHE A 83 -2.10 -8.28 10.30
CA PHE A 83 -1.59 -7.22 9.44
C PHE A 83 -0.38 -7.73 8.69
N GLU A 84 -0.21 -7.32 7.44
CA GLU A 84 0.84 -7.78 6.56
C GLU A 84 1.58 -6.58 5.97
N VAL A 85 2.92 -6.67 5.94
CA VAL A 85 3.80 -5.69 5.31
C VAL A 85 4.43 -6.33 4.08
N LEU A 86 4.24 -5.68 2.93
CA LEU A 86 4.80 -6.12 1.64
C LEU A 86 5.72 -5.01 1.14
N ASP A 87 7.00 -5.09 1.52
CA ASP A 87 8.03 -4.12 1.16
C ASP A 87 9.12 -4.79 0.32
N SER A 88 9.34 -4.29 -0.89
CA SER A 88 10.34 -4.83 -1.81
C SER A 88 11.79 -4.46 -1.49
N SER A 89 12.02 -3.59 -0.51
CA SER A 89 13.36 -3.09 -0.17
C SER A 89 13.80 -3.49 1.24
N ARG A 90 12.86 -3.52 2.18
CA ARG A 90 13.13 -3.71 3.61
C ARG A 90 12.36 -4.91 4.16
N THR A 91 12.69 -5.27 5.41
CA THR A 91 11.94 -6.22 6.25
C THR A 91 11.59 -5.54 7.58
N LEU A 92 10.75 -6.15 8.38
CA LEU A 92 10.36 -5.63 9.70
C LEU A 92 11.51 -5.52 10.71
N ASP A 93 12.70 -6.02 10.39
CA ASP A 93 13.93 -5.74 11.16
C ASP A 93 14.37 -4.28 11.02
N ASN A 94 13.91 -3.58 9.98
CA ASN A 94 14.11 -2.15 9.84
C ASN A 94 13.19 -1.40 10.82
N ILE A 95 13.80 -0.66 11.74
CA ILE A 95 13.10 0.05 12.84
C ILE A 95 12.12 1.09 12.29
N GLU A 96 12.46 1.81 11.24
CA GLU A 96 11.59 2.84 10.65
C GLU A 96 10.35 2.22 10.02
N LEU A 97 10.52 1.14 9.26
CA LEU A 97 9.40 0.39 8.67
C LEU A 97 8.48 -0.17 9.76
N MET A 98 9.05 -0.81 10.80
CA MET A 98 8.27 -1.35 11.91
C MET A 98 7.49 -0.26 12.66
N ASN A 99 8.11 0.90 12.90
CA ASN A 99 7.45 2.03 13.56
C ASN A 99 6.29 2.58 12.70
N THR A 100 6.50 2.72 11.40
CA THR A 100 5.47 3.18 10.46
C THR A 100 4.32 2.16 10.40
N ALA A 101 4.63 0.88 10.25
CA ALA A 101 3.63 -0.19 10.22
C ALA A 101 2.83 -0.25 11.53
N SER A 102 3.50 -0.09 12.69
CA SER A 102 2.85 -0.05 14.01
C SER A 102 1.91 1.14 14.14
N THR A 103 2.31 2.31 13.65
CA THR A 103 1.47 3.51 13.63
C THR A 103 0.22 3.28 12.77
N ILE A 104 0.38 2.76 11.56
CA ILE A 104 -0.74 2.45 10.66
C ILE A 104 -1.68 1.42 11.32
N ALA A 105 -1.13 0.35 11.90
CA ALA A 105 -1.94 -0.66 12.60
C ALA A 105 -2.75 -0.06 13.75
N GLY A 106 -2.17 0.86 14.53
CA GLY A 106 -2.85 1.60 15.59
C GLY A 106 -4.03 2.42 15.08
N GLU A 107 -3.84 3.18 14.01
CA GLU A 107 -4.89 3.98 13.39
C GLU A 107 -5.99 3.09 12.78
N VAL A 108 -5.61 2.00 12.12
CA VAL A 108 -6.57 1.03 11.57
C VAL A 108 -7.40 0.40 12.69
N ARG A 109 -6.80 -0.01 13.81
CA ARG A 109 -7.54 -0.54 14.98
C ARG A 109 -8.54 0.48 15.53
N GLN A 110 -8.12 1.76 15.65
CA GLN A 110 -8.99 2.83 16.14
C GLN A 110 -10.19 3.03 15.23
N LEU A 111 -9.99 3.12 13.92
CA LEU A 111 -11.05 3.23 12.93
C LEU A 111 -11.96 2.00 12.92
N TRP A 112 -11.36 0.83 13.00
CA TRP A 112 -12.10 -0.44 13.01
C TRP A 112 -13.04 -0.53 14.21
N ARG A 113 -12.56 -0.21 15.40
CA ARG A 113 -13.35 -0.17 16.64
C ARG A 113 -14.55 0.78 16.51
N LYS A 114 -14.36 1.91 15.86
CA LYS A 114 -15.44 2.92 15.64
C LYS A 114 -16.50 2.40 14.68
N HIS A 115 -16.11 1.75 13.58
CA HIS A 115 -17.01 1.39 12.49
C HIS A 115 -17.50 -0.06 12.55
N TYR A 116 -16.73 -0.95 13.19
CA TYR A 116 -17.02 -2.38 13.29
C TYR A 116 -16.90 -2.92 14.73
N PRO A 117 -17.67 -2.37 15.70
CA PRO A 117 -17.50 -2.69 17.12
C PRO A 117 -17.77 -4.16 17.48
N LYS A 118 -18.45 -4.90 16.59
CA LYS A 118 -18.76 -6.33 16.80
C LYS A 118 -17.63 -7.26 16.37
N PHE A 119 -16.62 -6.77 15.66
CA PHE A 119 -15.49 -7.56 15.18
C PHE A 119 -14.18 -6.90 15.59
N SER A 120 -13.46 -7.54 16.52
CA SER A 120 -12.21 -7.01 17.04
C SER A 120 -11.00 -7.46 16.21
N ILE A 121 -10.13 -6.52 15.88
CA ILE A 121 -8.82 -6.76 15.25
C ILE A 121 -7.66 -6.36 16.16
N GLU A 122 -7.91 -6.18 17.46
CA GLU A 122 -6.89 -5.75 18.44
C GLU A 122 -5.75 -6.76 18.57
N HIS A 123 -6.06 -8.04 18.42
CA HIS A 123 -5.12 -9.15 18.53
C HIS A 123 -4.29 -9.41 17.26
N PHE A 124 -4.56 -8.70 16.14
CA PHE A 124 -3.83 -8.91 14.90
C PHE A 124 -2.37 -8.53 15.09
N GLN A 125 -1.48 -9.43 14.73
CA GLN A 125 -0.04 -9.19 14.70
C GLN A 125 0.38 -8.61 13.36
N ILE A 126 1.47 -7.84 13.35
CA ILE A 126 2.11 -7.35 12.14
C ILE A 126 3.14 -8.38 11.72
N ILE A 127 3.05 -8.86 10.48
CA ILE A 127 4.00 -9.81 9.91
C ILE A 127 4.59 -9.30 8.60
N ASP A 128 5.80 -9.71 8.32
CA ASP A 128 6.47 -9.47 7.04
C ASP A 128 6.06 -10.54 6.02
N ILE A 129 5.76 -10.13 4.81
CA ILE A 129 5.51 -11.03 3.69
C ILE A 129 6.76 -11.03 2.81
N ASP A 130 7.36 -12.20 2.64
CA ASP A 130 8.60 -12.37 1.86
C ASP A 130 8.33 -12.20 0.35
N VAL A 131 8.08 -10.94 -0.04
CA VAL A 131 7.86 -10.57 -1.44
C VAL A 131 9.18 -10.45 -2.20
N PRO A 132 9.16 -10.59 -3.55
CA PRO A 132 10.34 -10.35 -4.38
C PRO A 132 10.97 -8.98 -4.10
N LYS A 133 12.30 -8.97 -3.97
CA LYS A 133 13.05 -7.75 -3.62
C LYS A 133 13.49 -7.00 -4.87
N GLN A 134 13.38 -5.68 -4.84
CA GLN A 134 13.84 -4.81 -5.93
C GLN A 134 15.37 -4.83 -6.06
N LEU A 135 15.84 -4.69 -7.29
CA LEU A 135 17.28 -4.66 -7.59
C LEU A 135 17.83 -3.24 -7.64
N GLY A 136 16.98 -2.25 -7.86
CA GLY A 136 17.32 -0.83 -7.96
C GLY A 136 16.57 0.04 -6.96
N ASN A 137 16.82 1.35 -7.00
CA ASN A 137 16.26 2.30 -6.03
C ASN A 137 14.96 3.00 -6.49
N ASN A 138 14.55 2.84 -7.76
CA ASN A 138 13.46 3.62 -8.37
C ASN A 138 12.25 2.75 -8.77
N GLU A 139 12.16 1.54 -8.26
CA GLU A 139 11.18 0.53 -8.70
C GLU A 139 10.12 0.23 -7.65
N CYS A 140 10.27 0.79 -6.44
CA CYS A 140 9.40 0.51 -5.30
C CYS A 140 7.91 0.69 -5.61
N GLY A 141 7.52 1.71 -6.37
CA GLY A 141 6.13 1.94 -6.76
C GLY A 141 5.57 0.84 -7.66
N LEU A 142 6.38 0.29 -8.58
CA LEU A 142 5.97 -0.82 -9.43
C LEU A 142 5.90 -2.12 -8.63
N PHE A 143 6.87 -2.37 -7.74
CA PHE A 143 6.82 -3.52 -6.84
C PHE A 143 5.61 -3.45 -5.90
N ALA A 144 5.29 -2.28 -5.34
CA ALA A 144 4.10 -2.11 -4.53
C ALA A 144 2.81 -2.44 -5.31
N LEU A 145 2.72 -1.99 -6.58
CA LEU A 145 1.60 -2.32 -7.45
C LEU A 145 1.51 -3.82 -7.71
N LEU A 146 2.62 -4.48 -8.08
CA LEU A 146 2.67 -5.92 -8.33
C LEU A 146 2.31 -6.71 -7.07
N ASN A 147 2.87 -6.34 -5.93
CA ASN A 147 2.54 -6.97 -4.65
C ASN A 147 1.05 -6.84 -4.34
N ALA A 148 0.45 -5.67 -4.57
CA ALA A 148 -0.97 -5.46 -4.34
C ALA A 148 -1.86 -6.24 -5.30
N THR A 149 -1.40 -6.53 -6.51
CA THR A 149 -2.18 -7.29 -7.52
C THR A 149 -2.00 -8.80 -7.41
N GLU A 150 -0.82 -9.27 -7.02
CA GLU A 150 -0.47 -10.69 -6.99
C GLU A 150 -0.73 -11.34 -5.61
N TRP A 151 -0.61 -10.58 -4.52
CA TRP A 151 -0.81 -11.10 -3.18
C TRP A 151 -2.28 -11.38 -2.90
N ASN A 152 -2.62 -12.62 -2.62
CA ASN A 152 -3.98 -13.06 -2.32
C ASN A 152 -4.19 -13.48 -0.85
N GLY A 153 -3.22 -13.19 0.02
CA GLY A 153 -3.25 -13.54 1.44
C GLY A 153 -2.64 -14.91 1.77
N SER A 154 -2.24 -15.71 0.77
CA SER A 154 -1.64 -17.04 1.00
C SER A 154 -0.53 -17.41 0.04
N GLN A 155 -0.64 -17.01 -1.23
CA GLN A 155 0.38 -17.29 -2.25
C GLN A 155 1.26 -16.05 -2.43
N LEU A 156 2.57 -16.25 -2.32
CA LEU A 156 3.54 -15.19 -2.56
C LEU A 156 3.45 -14.70 -4.01
N PRO A 157 3.65 -13.40 -4.23
CA PRO A 157 3.79 -12.85 -5.57
C PRO A 157 4.88 -13.59 -6.36
N ASN A 158 4.55 -14.02 -7.57
CA ASN A 158 5.45 -14.80 -8.41
C ASN A 158 5.81 -14.03 -9.68
N TYR A 159 6.65 -13.01 -9.54
CA TYR A 159 7.24 -12.30 -10.67
C TYR A 159 8.77 -12.23 -10.53
N ASP A 160 9.48 -12.24 -11.66
CA ASP A 160 10.94 -12.08 -11.67
C ASP A 160 11.31 -10.59 -11.52
N PRO A 161 12.06 -10.20 -10.49
CA PRO A 161 12.54 -8.83 -10.34
C PRO A 161 13.33 -8.30 -11.54
N LYS A 162 13.96 -9.16 -12.31
CA LYS A 162 14.71 -8.80 -13.53
C LYS A 162 13.79 -8.35 -14.67
N GLU A 163 12.56 -8.85 -14.68
CA GLU A 163 11.57 -8.54 -15.71
C GLU A 163 10.77 -7.23 -15.42
N VAL A 164 11.05 -6.56 -14.30
CA VAL A 164 10.31 -5.36 -13.84
C VAL A 164 10.30 -4.26 -14.89
N LEU A 165 11.39 -4.05 -15.64
CA LEU A 165 11.41 -3.05 -16.72
C LEU A 165 10.47 -3.42 -17.87
N ASN A 166 10.34 -4.70 -18.21
CA ASN A 166 9.44 -5.18 -19.24
C ASN A 166 7.98 -5.09 -18.76
N ILE A 167 7.73 -5.43 -17.51
CA ILE A 167 6.42 -5.26 -16.86
C ILE A 167 6.00 -3.79 -16.89
N ARG A 168 6.90 -2.85 -16.55
CA ARG A 168 6.64 -1.41 -16.61
C ARG A 168 6.23 -0.96 -18.02
N LYS A 169 6.96 -1.41 -19.05
CA LYS A 169 6.63 -1.08 -20.44
C LYS A 169 5.26 -1.61 -20.83
N LYS A 170 4.97 -2.86 -20.47
CA LYS A 170 3.68 -3.48 -20.73
C LYS A 170 2.55 -2.73 -20.05
N LEU A 171 2.66 -2.45 -18.76
CA LEU A 171 1.64 -1.69 -18.02
C LEU A 171 1.41 -0.29 -18.62
N ALA A 172 2.49 0.42 -18.95
CA ALA A 172 2.39 1.73 -19.60
C ALA A 172 1.65 1.62 -20.95
N TYR A 173 1.97 0.62 -21.75
CA TYR A 173 1.30 0.37 -23.01
C TYR A 173 -0.19 0.06 -22.81
N ASP A 174 -0.51 -0.87 -21.90
CA ASP A 174 -1.88 -1.30 -21.60
C ASP A 174 -2.74 -0.12 -21.11
N TRP A 175 -2.18 0.74 -20.24
CA TRP A 175 -2.89 1.91 -19.73
C TRP A 175 -3.11 2.97 -20.81
N VAL A 176 -2.09 3.25 -21.62
CA VAL A 176 -2.17 4.23 -22.70
C VAL A 176 -3.18 3.79 -23.76
N THR A 177 -3.19 2.50 -24.12
CA THR A 177 -4.06 1.95 -25.17
C THR A 177 -5.42 1.49 -24.66
N SER A 178 -5.67 1.57 -23.36
CA SER A 178 -6.93 1.17 -22.73
C SER A 178 -8.13 1.87 -23.36
N VAL A 179 -9.22 1.16 -23.55
CA VAL A 179 -10.51 1.70 -24.01
C VAL A 179 -11.08 2.77 -23.08
N HIS A 180 -10.63 2.77 -21.81
CA HIS A 180 -11.02 3.75 -20.79
C HIS A 180 -10.15 5.02 -20.84
N ASN A 181 -9.06 5.02 -21.60
CA ASN A 181 -8.21 6.20 -21.76
C ASN A 181 -8.83 7.15 -22.77
N THR A 182 -9.43 8.23 -22.29
CA THR A 182 -10.08 9.26 -23.12
C THR A 182 -9.11 10.32 -23.65
N ALA A 183 -7.84 10.30 -23.22
CA ALA A 183 -6.83 11.25 -23.70
C ALA A 183 -6.47 10.99 -25.18
N PRO A 184 -6.17 12.04 -25.98
CA PRO A 184 -5.75 11.88 -27.37
C PRO A 184 -4.27 11.38 -27.45
N TRP A 185 -4.00 10.23 -26.85
CA TRP A 185 -2.65 9.71 -26.67
C TRP A 185 -1.89 9.45 -27.98
N ARG A 186 -2.62 9.04 -29.05
CA ARG A 186 -2.00 8.85 -30.37
C ARG A 186 -1.35 10.13 -30.86
N LYS A 187 -2.08 11.24 -30.77
CA LYS A 187 -1.58 12.58 -31.15
C LYS A 187 -0.45 13.02 -30.21
N LEU A 188 -0.60 12.81 -28.91
CA LEU A 188 0.42 13.20 -27.91
C LEU A 188 1.72 12.44 -28.09
N LEU A 189 1.65 11.13 -28.40
CA LEU A 189 2.82 10.28 -28.62
C LEU A 189 3.27 10.24 -30.10
N ARG A 190 2.66 11.06 -30.98
CA ARG A 190 2.93 11.05 -32.42
C ARG A 190 2.82 9.64 -33.01
N TYR A 191 1.85 8.88 -32.52
CA TYR A 191 1.60 7.49 -32.92
C TYR A 191 0.54 7.43 -34.02
N ASP A 192 0.62 8.35 -35.01
CA ASP A 192 -0.18 8.26 -36.18
C ASP A 192 0.50 7.26 -37.11
N LYS A 193 -0.14 6.10 -37.30
CA LYS A 193 0.29 5.18 -38.33
C LYS A 193 0.09 5.89 -39.69
N GLU A 194 1.17 6.07 -40.44
CA GLU A 194 1.09 6.26 -41.87
C GLU A 194 0.28 5.12 -42.52
#